data_72a26f90d8483c38e37156958f9e6935
#
_entry.id   72a26f90d8483c38e37156958f9e6935
#
_cell.length_a   1.000
_cell.length_b   1.000
_cell.length_c   1.000
_cell.angle_alpha   90.00
_cell.angle_beta   90.00
_cell.angle_gamma   90.00
#
_symmetry.space_group_name_H-M   'P 1'
#
loop_
_entity.id
_entity.type
_entity.pdbx_description
1 polymer ?
#
loop_
_entity_poly.entity_id
_entity_poly.type
_entity_poly.pdbx_seq_one_letter_code
_entity_poly.pdbx_strand_id
1 'polypeptide(L)'
;MSAMKQMLGNSYLFGANAPFIEELYESYLENPASVTDVWRDYFDRLQNLPGAGIGAGRDVAHAPVVASFAQRAKLGTLRAAPTGAGADKKQVAVLQLINAYRFLGNRWAQLDPLKRTERPAIPELDPAHYGFTEADLGQTFATGSFAAAPEQATLREILEALRQTYCGTIGAEYMYLSEVAQKRWIQARLEPVRSAPGYSADDKKRFLRQITQAETLERYLHTRYVGQ
;
A
#
# COMPACT_ATOMS: atom_id res chain seq x y z
N MET A 1 -31.69 20.92 29.91
CA MET A 1 -32.68 20.72 28.81
C MET A 1 -32.49 19.31 28.31
N SER A 2 -33.57 18.53 28.08
CA SER A 2 -33.42 17.12 27.67
C SER A 2 -32.92 17.03 26.22
N ALA A 3 -32.08 16.03 25.90
CA ALA A 3 -31.57 15.73 24.56
C ALA A 3 -32.69 15.65 23.51
N MET A 4 -33.87 15.24 23.89
CA MET A 4 -35.08 15.18 23.05
C MET A 4 -35.57 16.54 22.59
N LYS A 5 -35.45 17.61 23.42
CA LYS A 5 -35.78 19.01 23.03
C LYS A 5 -34.75 19.59 22.06
N GLN A 6 -33.46 19.18 22.19
CA GLN A 6 -32.42 19.59 21.23
C GLN A 6 -32.61 18.89 19.89
N MET A 7 -32.96 17.57 19.87
CA MET A 7 -33.28 16.85 18.63
C MET A 7 -34.52 17.42 17.91
N LEU A 8 -35.58 17.77 18.63
CA LEU A 8 -36.78 18.41 18.07
C LEU A 8 -36.48 19.80 17.51
N GLY A 9 -35.54 20.54 18.09
CA GLY A 9 -35.08 21.85 17.60
C GLY A 9 -34.39 21.81 16.24
N ASN A 10 -33.82 20.64 15.86
CA ASN A 10 -33.07 20.45 14.62
C ASN A 10 -33.78 19.55 13.60
N SER A 11 -35.06 19.21 13.82
CA SER A 11 -35.80 18.27 12.98
C SER A 11 -35.99 18.74 11.53
N TYR A 12 -35.95 20.07 11.29
CA TYR A 12 -36.01 20.65 9.95
C TYR A 12 -34.70 20.60 9.15
N LEU A 13 -33.57 20.21 9.80
CA LEU A 13 -32.30 20.00 9.14
C LEU A 13 -32.23 18.66 8.38
N PHE A 14 -33.22 17.78 8.57
CA PHE A 14 -33.23 16.46 7.97
C PHE A 14 -34.25 16.35 6.84
N GLY A 15 -33.86 15.68 5.74
CA GLY A 15 -34.75 15.43 4.60
C GLY A 15 -34.52 16.36 3.42
N ALA A 16 -35.57 16.61 2.63
CA ALA A 16 -35.51 17.35 1.38
C ALA A 16 -35.06 18.81 1.52
N ASN A 17 -35.07 19.36 2.74
CA ASN A 17 -34.73 20.78 3.00
C ASN A 17 -33.22 20.97 3.31
N ALA A 18 -32.44 19.90 3.50
CA ALA A 18 -31.04 20.03 3.85
C ALA A 18 -30.22 20.87 2.85
N PRO A 19 -30.31 20.65 1.52
CA PRO A 19 -29.57 21.48 0.56
C PRO A 19 -29.91 22.96 0.61
N PHE A 20 -31.20 23.30 0.85
CA PHE A 20 -31.64 24.69 0.97
C PHE A 20 -31.07 25.36 2.24
N ILE A 21 -30.98 24.61 3.33
CA ILE A 21 -30.46 25.14 4.59
C ILE A 21 -28.92 25.28 4.50
N GLU A 22 -28.25 24.38 3.80
CA GLU A 22 -26.82 24.49 3.50
C GLU A 22 -26.52 25.74 2.66
N GLU A 23 -27.29 26.01 1.62
CA GLU A 23 -27.16 27.23 0.80
C GLU A 23 -27.35 28.50 1.62
N LEU A 24 -28.37 28.52 2.50
CA LEU A 24 -28.60 29.65 3.42
C LEU A 24 -27.43 29.80 4.42
N TYR A 25 -26.86 28.71 4.90
CA TYR A 25 -25.73 28.75 5.82
C TYR A 25 -24.46 29.27 5.15
N GLU A 26 -24.16 28.84 3.92
CA GLU A 26 -23.06 29.38 3.12
C GLU A 26 -23.26 30.91 2.87
N SER A 27 -24.48 31.34 2.51
CA SER A 27 -24.77 32.75 2.36
C SER A 27 -24.55 33.55 3.64
N TYR A 28 -24.94 33.00 4.79
CA TYR A 28 -24.70 33.59 6.10
C TYR A 28 -23.18 33.66 6.42
N LEU A 29 -22.39 32.64 6.11
CA LEU A 29 -20.95 32.65 6.31
C LEU A 29 -20.23 33.69 5.47
N GLU A 30 -20.71 33.96 4.25
CA GLU A 30 -20.19 35.03 3.40
C GLU A 30 -20.61 36.42 3.91
N ASN A 31 -21.89 36.60 4.25
CA ASN A 31 -22.43 37.83 4.76
C ASN A 31 -23.64 37.57 5.70
N PRO A 32 -23.48 37.72 7.02
CA PRO A 32 -24.57 37.49 7.97
C PRO A 32 -25.83 38.30 7.72
N ALA A 33 -25.73 39.42 6.98
CA ALA A 33 -26.89 40.23 6.62
C ALA A 33 -27.67 39.72 5.39
N SER A 34 -27.18 38.68 4.71
CA SER A 34 -27.83 38.09 3.53
C SER A 34 -29.03 37.21 3.88
N VAL A 35 -29.12 36.76 5.13
CA VAL A 35 -30.20 35.91 5.63
C VAL A 35 -31.14 36.70 6.56
N THR A 36 -32.37 36.18 6.73
CA THR A 36 -33.33 36.80 7.64
C THR A 36 -32.88 36.71 9.09
N ASP A 37 -33.35 37.61 9.96
CA ASP A 37 -32.94 37.67 11.37
C ASP A 37 -33.16 36.35 12.10
N VAL A 38 -34.21 35.59 11.78
CA VAL A 38 -34.52 34.28 12.36
C VAL A 38 -33.42 33.26 12.02
N TRP A 39 -32.95 33.25 10.79
CA TRP A 39 -31.87 32.33 10.36
C TRP A 39 -30.52 32.80 10.91
N ARG A 40 -30.30 34.11 11.00
CA ARG A 40 -29.07 34.66 11.58
C ARG A 40 -28.90 34.23 13.03
N ASP A 41 -29.96 34.43 13.87
CA ASP A 41 -29.98 34.05 15.27
C ASP A 41 -29.80 32.53 15.44
N TYR A 42 -30.28 31.75 14.51
CA TYR A 42 -30.13 30.31 14.52
C TYR A 42 -28.67 29.90 14.22
N PHE A 43 -28.08 30.46 13.16
CA PHE A 43 -26.70 30.14 12.77
C PHE A 43 -25.67 30.69 13.75
N ASP A 44 -25.91 31.85 14.36
CA ASP A 44 -25.08 32.37 15.45
C ASP A 44 -25.07 31.43 16.67
N ARG A 45 -26.21 30.85 17.01
CA ARG A 45 -26.28 29.83 18.07
C ARG A 45 -25.57 28.54 17.68
N LEU A 46 -25.68 28.14 16.43
CA LEU A 46 -25.03 26.94 15.92
C LEU A 46 -23.47 27.02 16.00
N GLN A 47 -22.93 28.17 15.62
CA GLN A 47 -21.48 28.43 15.68
C GLN A 47 -20.93 28.55 17.11
N ASN A 48 -21.77 28.87 18.08
CA ASN A 48 -21.36 29.06 19.46
C ASN A 48 -21.68 27.83 20.36
N LEU A 49 -22.09 26.68 19.79
CA LEU A 49 -22.33 25.44 20.55
C LEU A 49 -21.00 24.86 21.06
N PRO A 50 -20.87 24.58 22.39
CA PRO A 50 -19.71 23.90 22.94
C PRO A 50 -19.62 22.49 22.35
N GLY A 51 -18.57 22.20 21.59
CA GLY A 51 -18.35 20.89 20.98
C GLY A 51 -18.67 20.78 19.48
N ALA A 52 -19.05 21.84 18.81
CA ALA A 52 -19.32 21.87 17.37
C ALA A 52 -18.06 22.11 16.52
N GLY A 53 -16.92 21.54 16.87
CA GLY A 53 -15.73 21.64 16.04
C GLY A 53 -14.58 20.76 16.52
N ILE A 54 -14.07 19.92 15.66
CA ILE A 54 -12.75 19.33 15.79
C ILE A 54 -11.74 20.45 15.46
N GLY A 55 -11.42 21.28 16.45
CA GLY A 55 -10.54 22.45 16.33
C GLY A 55 -11.26 23.75 16.65
N ALA A 56 -10.63 24.59 17.47
CA ALA A 56 -11.14 25.86 17.97
C ALA A 56 -11.23 26.96 16.87
N GLY A 57 -11.91 26.70 15.77
CA GLY A 57 -12.10 27.61 14.66
C GLY A 57 -13.58 27.82 14.34
N ARG A 58 -13.97 29.07 14.06
CA ARG A 58 -15.27 29.38 13.47
C ARG A 58 -15.36 28.74 12.10
N ASP A 59 -16.55 28.25 11.74
CA ASP A 59 -16.84 27.77 10.39
C ASP A 59 -16.63 28.91 9.37
N VAL A 60 -16.09 28.56 8.21
CA VAL A 60 -15.78 29.52 7.13
C VAL A 60 -16.52 29.12 5.86
N ALA A 61 -16.90 30.11 5.05
CA ALA A 61 -17.59 29.87 3.78
C ALA A 61 -16.75 28.98 2.85
N HIS A 62 -17.36 27.96 2.25
CA HIS A 62 -16.71 27.05 1.29
C HIS A 62 -16.61 27.65 -0.11
N ALA A 63 -17.43 28.61 -0.47
CA ALA A 63 -17.46 29.24 -1.79
C ALA A 63 -16.09 29.75 -2.27
N PRO A 64 -15.26 30.44 -1.46
CA PRO A 64 -13.92 30.87 -1.87
C PRO A 64 -12.97 29.68 -2.15
N VAL A 65 -13.12 28.60 -1.39
CA VAL A 65 -12.32 27.37 -1.56
C VAL A 65 -12.70 26.68 -2.86
N VAL A 66 -14.00 26.46 -3.09
CA VAL A 66 -14.53 25.89 -4.33
C VAL A 66 -14.12 26.73 -5.55
N ALA A 67 -14.22 28.07 -5.46
CA ALA A 67 -13.78 28.98 -6.51
C ALA A 67 -12.27 28.85 -6.79
N SER A 68 -11.43 28.71 -5.76
CA SER A 68 -9.99 28.53 -5.90
C SER A 68 -9.64 27.22 -6.62
N PHE A 69 -10.34 26.12 -6.31
CA PHE A 69 -10.18 24.85 -7.02
C PHE A 69 -10.66 24.92 -8.47
N ALA A 70 -11.83 25.55 -8.71
CA ALA A 70 -12.34 25.77 -10.06
C ALA A 70 -11.41 26.62 -10.91
N GLN A 71 -10.81 27.66 -10.33
CA GLN A 71 -9.82 28.49 -10.98
C GLN A 71 -8.53 27.75 -11.29
N ARG A 72 -8.03 26.93 -10.35
CA ARG A 72 -6.88 26.05 -10.56
C ARG A 72 -7.14 25.00 -11.65
N ALA A 73 -8.34 24.42 -11.68
CA ALA A 73 -8.76 23.50 -12.72
C ALA A 73 -8.80 24.15 -14.11
N LYS A 74 -9.33 25.40 -14.21
CA LYS A 74 -9.34 26.18 -15.45
C LYS A 74 -7.95 26.60 -15.93
N LEU A 75 -7.04 26.91 -15.01
CA LEU A 75 -5.66 27.30 -15.33
C LEU A 75 -4.81 26.11 -15.78
N GLY A 76 -5.32 24.87 -15.69
CA GLY A 76 -4.60 23.67 -16.12
C GLY A 76 -3.29 23.44 -15.38
N THR A 77 -3.06 24.08 -14.24
CA THR A 77 -1.81 24.10 -13.48
C THR A 77 -1.69 22.99 -12.45
N LEU A 78 -2.36 21.86 -12.64
CA LEU A 78 -1.81 20.57 -12.23
C LEU A 78 -0.95 19.99 -13.37
N ARG A 79 -0.28 20.86 -14.08
CA ARG A 79 0.90 20.47 -14.83
C ARG A 79 1.99 20.29 -13.77
N ALA A 80 2.14 19.07 -13.27
CA ALA A 80 3.38 18.65 -12.66
C ALA A 80 4.49 19.15 -13.58
N ALA A 81 5.45 19.88 -13.02
CA ALA A 81 6.56 20.40 -13.80
C ALA A 81 7.13 19.28 -14.68
N PRO A 82 7.42 19.49 -15.96
CA PRO A 82 7.86 18.45 -16.89
C PRO A 82 9.30 17.99 -16.65
N THR A 83 9.78 18.05 -15.43
CA THR A 83 11.05 17.51 -14.99
C THR A 83 10.79 16.24 -14.22
N GLY A 84 10.74 15.10 -14.92
CA GLY A 84 10.75 13.80 -14.27
C GLY A 84 9.56 12.88 -14.47
N ALA A 85 8.48 13.29 -15.15
CA ALA A 85 7.28 12.43 -15.28
C ALA A 85 7.57 11.04 -15.89
N GLY A 86 8.63 10.90 -16.67
CA GLY A 86 9.11 9.60 -17.17
C GLY A 86 9.94 8.85 -16.14
N ALA A 87 10.82 9.57 -15.41
CA ALA A 87 11.66 8.99 -14.37
C ALA A 87 10.81 8.55 -13.16
N ASP A 88 9.82 9.36 -12.76
CA ASP A 88 8.91 9.02 -11.67
C ASP A 88 8.08 7.78 -11.99
N LYS A 89 7.58 7.65 -13.23
CA LYS A 89 6.85 6.45 -13.68
C LYS A 89 7.73 5.21 -13.63
N LYS A 90 8.97 5.30 -14.10
CA LYS A 90 9.93 4.19 -14.07
C LYS A 90 10.32 3.83 -12.64
N GLN A 91 10.47 4.81 -11.75
CA GLN A 91 10.72 4.56 -10.34
C GLN A 91 9.56 3.79 -9.68
N VAL A 92 8.32 4.14 -9.96
CA VAL A 92 7.14 3.39 -9.50
C VAL A 92 7.15 1.98 -10.08
N ALA A 93 7.46 1.82 -11.36
CA ALA A 93 7.54 0.54 -12.05
C ALA A 93 8.60 -0.39 -11.42
N VAL A 94 9.76 0.13 -10.99
CA VAL A 94 10.77 -0.65 -10.24
C VAL A 94 10.21 -1.17 -8.92
N LEU A 95 9.50 -0.34 -8.16
CA LEU A 95 8.89 -0.78 -6.89
C LEU A 95 7.78 -1.81 -7.11
N GLN A 96 7.01 -1.69 -8.19
CA GLN A 96 6.03 -2.70 -8.60
C GLN A 96 6.71 -4.03 -8.98
N LEU A 97 7.80 -3.98 -9.75
CA LEU A 97 8.58 -5.15 -10.12
C LEU A 97 9.16 -5.86 -8.89
N ILE A 98 9.74 -5.12 -7.93
CA ILE A 98 10.22 -5.68 -6.67
C ILE A 98 9.09 -6.42 -5.93
N ASN A 99 7.92 -5.80 -5.85
CA ASN A 99 6.77 -6.44 -5.22
C ASN A 99 6.26 -7.66 -5.99
N ALA A 100 6.28 -7.64 -7.32
CA ALA A 100 5.93 -8.80 -8.13
C ALA A 100 6.84 -10.01 -7.83
N TYR A 101 8.15 -9.80 -7.73
CA TYR A 101 9.07 -10.87 -7.34
C TYR A 101 8.80 -11.39 -5.91
N ARG A 102 8.45 -10.53 -4.96
CA ARG A 102 8.07 -10.93 -3.59
C ARG A 102 6.81 -11.80 -3.57
N PHE A 103 5.83 -11.52 -4.44
CA PHE A 103 4.56 -12.26 -4.52
C PHE A 103 4.64 -13.51 -5.37
N LEU A 104 5.32 -13.44 -6.51
CA LEU A 104 5.24 -14.44 -7.58
C LEU A 104 6.56 -15.18 -7.82
N GLY A 105 7.67 -14.72 -7.24
CA GLY A 105 8.99 -15.29 -7.48
C GLY A 105 9.09 -16.77 -7.10
N ASN A 106 8.38 -17.20 -6.05
CA ASN A 106 8.30 -18.60 -5.64
C ASN A 106 7.77 -19.51 -6.76
N ARG A 107 6.86 -19.03 -7.60
CA ARG A 107 6.32 -19.78 -8.75
C ARG A 107 7.34 -20.01 -9.86
N TRP A 108 8.37 -19.16 -9.93
CA TRP A 108 9.51 -19.27 -10.85
C TRP A 108 10.73 -19.88 -10.20
N ALA A 109 10.70 -20.14 -8.90
CA ALA A 109 11.81 -20.73 -8.16
C ALA A 109 12.12 -22.16 -8.64
N GLN A 110 13.40 -22.56 -8.52
CA GLN A 110 13.90 -23.86 -8.95
C GLN A 110 13.68 -24.91 -7.85
N LEU A 111 12.41 -25.22 -7.58
CA LEU A 111 12.00 -26.14 -6.51
C LEU A 111 11.99 -27.61 -6.94
N ASP A 112 12.01 -27.88 -8.23
CA ASP A 112 12.09 -29.24 -8.78
C ASP A 112 13.52 -29.56 -9.28
N PRO A 113 14.36 -30.22 -8.46
CA PRO A 113 15.71 -30.58 -8.85
C PRO A 113 15.74 -31.60 -9.99
N LEU A 114 14.66 -32.36 -10.21
CA LEU A 114 14.55 -33.36 -11.26
C LEU A 114 14.00 -32.78 -12.57
N LYS A 115 13.57 -31.50 -12.56
CA LYS A 115 13.04 -30.77 -13.73
C LYS A 115 11.89 -31.51 -14.45
N ARG A 116 11.00 -32.14 -13.69
CA ARG A 116 9.88 -32.90 -14.22
C ARG A 116 8.71 -32.02 -14.67
N THR A 117 8.67 -30.78 -14.18
CA THR A 117 7.61 -29.83 -14.51
C THR A 117 8.20 -28.58 -15.16
N GLU A 118 7.67 -28.19 -16.31
CA GLU A 118 8.01 -26.91 -16.92
C GLU A 118 7.40 -25.77 -16.11
N ARG A 119 8.18 -24.72 -15.93
CA ARG A 119 7.72 -23.52 -15.22
C ARG A 119 7.01 -22.59 -16.21
N PRO A 120 5.77 -22.21 -15.96
CA PRO A 120 5.04 -21.30 -16.83
C PRO A 120 5.72 -19.91 -16.82
N ALA A 121 5.69 -19.21 -17.94
CA ALA A 121 6.11 -17.82 -17.99
C ALA A 121 5.19 -16.97 -17.09
N ILE A 122 5.78 -16.04 -16.35
CA ILE A 122 5.07 -15.10 -15.48
C ILE A 122 5.39 -13.70 -15.98
N PRO A 123 4.48 -13.07 -16.75
CA PRO A 123 4.73 -11.77 -17.38
C PRO A 123 5.14 -10.69 -16.39
N GLU A 124 4.59 -10.72 -15.17
CA GLU A 124 4.85 -9.75 -14.11
C GLU A 124 6.30 -9.82 -13.54
N LEU A 125 7.06 -10.88 -13.87
CA LEU A 125 8.48 -10.96 -13.52
C LEU A 125 9.39 -10.46 -14.65
N ASP A 126 8.81 -10.11 -15.80
CA ASP A 126 9.55 -9.54 -16.93
C ASP A 126 9.57 -8.00 -16.82
N PRO A 127 10.74 -7.35 -16.83
CA PRO A 127 10.83 -5.89 -16.89
C PRO A 127 10.06 -5.26 -18.04
N ALA A 128 9.96 -5.94 -19.17
CA ALA A 128 9.24 -5.45 -20.35
C ALA A 128 7.75 -5.23 -20.06
N HIS A 129 7.16 -6.00 -19.14
CA HIS A 129 5.78 -5.83 -18.68
C HIS A 129 5.53 -4.43 -18.07
N TYR A 130 6.56 -3.83 -17.49
CA TYR A 130 6.52 -2.49 -16.89
C TYR A 130 7.04 -1.39 -17.83
N GLY A 131 7.27 -1.72 -19.10
CA GLY A 131 7.76 -0.79 -20.10
C GLY A 131 9.26 -0.47 -20.03
N PHE A 132 10.05 -1.33 -19.37
CA PHE A 132 11.51 -1.23 -19.40
C PHE A 132 12.06 -1.84 -20.69
N THR A 133 13.13 -1.23 -21.16
CA THR A 133 13.89 -1.67 -22.33
C THR A 133 15.34 -1.98 -21.94
N GLU A 134 16.11 -2.57 -22.84
CA GLU A 134 17.55 -2.81 -22.62
C GLU A 134 18.32 -1.53 -22.27
N ALA A 135 17.92 -0.38 -22.83
CA ALA A 135 18.54 0.91 -22.52
C ALA A 135 18.33 1.36 -21.06
N ASP A 136 17.32 0.82 -20.38
CA ASP A 136 17.01 1.16 -18.99
C ASP A 136 17.83 0.36 -17.97
N LEU A 137 18.43 -0.75 -18.40
CA LEU A 137 19.17 -1.65 -17.49
C LEU A 137 20.34 -0.97 -16.78
N GLY A 138 20.93 0.06 -17.39
CA GLY A 138 22.00 0.85 -16.79
C GLY A 138 21.52 2.05 -15.93
N GLN A 139 20.21 2.34 -15.93
CA GLN A 139 19.67 3.45 -15.15
C GLN A 139 19.59 3.08 -13.67
N THR A 140 19.87 4.04 -12.81
CA THR A 140 19.85 3.88 -11.34
C THR A 140 18.48 4.26 -10.79
N PHE A 141 17.98 3.44 -9.87
CA PHE A 141 16.68 3.61 -9.22
C PHE A 141 16.80 3.39 -7.70
N ALA A 142 15.91 4.01 -6.94
CA ALA A 142 15.78 3.75 -5.53
C ALA A 142 15.12 2.37 -5.31
N THR A 143 15.75 1.54 -4.48
CA THR A 143 15.29 0.18 -4.17
C THR A 143 14.21 0.13 -3.09
N GLY A 144 13.94 1.26 -2.43
CA GLY A 144 12.95 1.38 -1.37
C GLY A 144 13.26 0.45 -0.19
N SER A 145 12.38 -0.50 0.05
CA SER A 145 12.54 -1.46 1.16
C SER A 145 13.23 -2.77 0.77
N PHE A 146 13.83 -2.85 -0.42
CA PHE A 146 14.49 -4.06 -0.89
C PHE A 146 15.92 -4.14 -0.35
N ALA A 147 16.16 -5.07 0.59
CA ALA A 147 17.40 -5.15 1.34
C ALA A 147 18.49 -6.01 0.66
N ALA A 148 18.21 -6.62 -0.51
CA ALA A 148 19.19 -7.41 -1.27
C ALA A 148 20.11 -6.56 -2.17
N ALA A 149 19.83 -5.25 -2.29
CA ALA A 149 20.60 -4.30 -3.07
C ALA A 149 20.82 -3.01 -2.27
N PRO A 150 21.81 -2.18 -2.64
CA PRO A 150 21.99 -0.85 -2.08
C PRO A 150 20.75 0.03 -2.25
N GLU A 151 20.62 1.10 -1.47
CA GLU A 151 19.49 2.06 -1.54
C GLU A 151 19.28 2.63 -2.95
N GLN A 152 20.38 2.79 -3.70
CA GLN A 152 20.41 3.16 -5.11
C GLN A 152 21.15 2.08 -5.87
N ALA A 153 20.52 1.47 -6.88
CA ALA A 153 21.12 0.42 -7.70
C ALA A 153 20.62 0.51 -9.14
N THR A 154 21.39 0.01 -10.08
CA THR A 154 20.96 -0.10 -11.48
C THR A 154 19.83 -1.12 -11.62
N LEU A 155 18.98 -0.96 -12.63
CA LEU A 155 17.91 -1.93 -12.88
C LEU A 155 18.47 -3.36 -13.07
N ARG A 156 19.63 -3.49 -13.70
CA ARG A 156 20.34 -4.79 -13.87
C ARG A 156 20.68 -5.42 -12.51
N GLU A 157 21.27 -4.67 -11.60
CA GLU A 157 21.63 -5.14 -10.26
C GLU A 157 20.38 -5.52 -9.45
N ILE A 158 19.33 -4.71 -9.55
CA ILE A 158 18.04 -4.99 -8.91
C ILE A 158 17.46 -6.33 -9.42
N LEU A 159 17.40 -6.52 -10.74
CA LEU A 159 16.88 -7.74 -11.36
C LEU A 159 17.71 -8.98 -10.97
N GLU A 160 19.02 -8.85 -10.95
CA GLU A 160 19.90 -9.94 -10.56
C GLU A 160 19.67 -10.33 -9.09
N ALA A 161 19.61 -9.33 -8.19
CA ALA A 161 19.33 -9.56 -6.78
C ALA A 161 17.95 -10.17 -6.55
N LEU A 162 16.91 -9.72 -7.28
CA LEU A 162 15.57 -10.27 -7.21
C LEU A 162 15.51 -11.72 -7.66
N ARG A 163 16.14 -12.05 -8.79
CA ARG A 163 16.20 -13.42 -9.31
C ARG A 163 16.94 -14.36 -8.34
N GLN A 164 18.06 -13.91 -7.81
CA GLN A 164 18.82 -14.69 -6.81
C GLN A 164 18.01 -14.93 -5.54
N THR A 165 17.29 -13.90 -5.07
CA THR A 165 16.53 -13.97 -3.82
C THR A 165 15.27 -14.82 -3.94
N TYR A 166 14.49 -14.63 -5.00
CA TYR A 166 13.11 -15.16 -5.09
C TYR A 166 12.92 -16.27 -6.13
N CYS A 167 13.87 -16.44 -7.05
CA CYS A 167 13.77 -17.44 -8.11
C CYS A 167 14.87 -18.53 -8.02
N GLY A 168 15.62 -18.58 -6.93
CA GLY A 168 16.63 -19.59 -6.65
C GLY A 168 16.02 -20.94 -6.22
N THR A 169 16.73 -21.66 -5.37
CA THR A 169 16.31 -22.98 -4.84
C THR A 169 15.42 -22.89 -3.61
N ILE A 170 15.05 -21.70 -3.16
CA ILE A 170 14.15 -21.44 -2.03
C ILE A 170 12.93 -20.68 -2.56
N GLY A 171 11.75 -21.25 -2.39
CA GLY A 171 10.48 -20.58 -2.66
C GLY A 171 9.97 -19.91 -1.39
N ALA A 172 9.87 -18.59 -1.40
CA ALA A 172 9.41 -17.82 -0.25
C ALA A 172 7.97 -17.36 -0.46
N GLU A 173 7.04 -17.85 0.37
CA GLU A 173 5.61 -17.48 0.38
C GLU A 173 5.27 -16.83 1.72
N TYR A 174 5.28 -15.50 1.78
CA TYR A 174 4.99 -14.77 3.02
C TYR A 174 4.17 -13.49 2.79
N MET A 175 3.96 -13.11 1.54
CA MET A 175 3.31 -11.82 1.24
C MET A 175 1.81 -11.81 1.58
N TYR A 176 1.20 -12.98 1.84
CA TYR A 176 -0.18 -13.11 2.32
C TYR A 176 -0.35 -12.71 3.79
N LEU A 177 0.74 -12.60 4.57
CA LEU A 177 0.67 -12.16 5.95
C LEU A 177 0.03 -10.77 6.03
N SER A 178 -0.92 -10.57 6.94
CA SER A 178 -1.58 -9.29 7.15
C SER A 178 -0.69 -8.29 7.89
N GLU A 179 0.11 -8.78 8.85
CA GLU A 179 0.95 -7.94 9.68
C GLU A 179 2.24 -7.49 8.97
N VAL A 180 2.40 -6.17 8.86
CA VAL A 180 3.56 -5.56 8.21
C VAL A 180 4.87 -5.90 8.93
N ALA A 181 4.85 -5.94 10.26
CA ALA A 181 6.04 -6.24 11.06
C ALA A 181 6.61 -7.64 10.74
N GLN A 182 5.75 -8.65 10.62
CA GLN A 182 6.15 -10.01 10.25
C GLN A 182 6.75 -10.07 8.84
N LYS A 183 6.10 -9.41 7.86
CA LYS A 183 6.64 -9.32 6.49
C LYS A 183 8.03 -8.70 6.48
N ARG A 184 8.22 -7.58 7.18
CA ARG A 184 9.51 -6.88 7.26
C ARG A 184 10.57 -7.73 7.96
N TRP A 185 10.18 -8.49 8.98
CA TRP A 185 11.09 -9.40 9.68
C TRP A 185 11.64 -10.50 8.75
N ILE A 186 10.78 -11.08 7.88
CA ILE A 186 11.19 -12.07 6.89
C ILE A 186 12.10 -11.41 5.83
N GLN A 187 11.69 -10.28 5.27
CA GLN A 187 12.45 -9.54 4.28
C GLN A 187 13.87 -9.21 4.78
N ALA A 188 13.98 -8.69 6.00
CA ALA A 188 15.25 -8.33 6.61
C ALA A 188 16.23 -9.51 6.81
N ARG A 189 15.74 -10.76 6.77
CA ARG A 189 16.55 -11.96 6.91
C ARG A 189 16.83 -12.66 5.59
N LEU A 190 15.85 -12.65 4.69
CA LEU A 190 15.92 -13.35 3.42
C LEU A 190 16.69 -12.55 2.35
N GLU A 191 16.38 -11.26 2.23
CA GLU A 191 16.88 -10.41 1.15
C GLU A 191 18.39 -10.15 1.26
N PRO A 192 18.98 -9.78 2.43
CA PRO A 192 20.41 -9.49 2.51
C PRO A 192 21.30 -10.66 2.12
N VAL A 193 20.84 -11.88 2.36
CA VAL A 193 21.57 -13.11 2.01
C VAL A 193 21.15 -13.68 0.65
N ARG A 194 20.24 -12.99 -0.06
CA ARG A 194 19.71 -13.39 -1.39
C ARG A 194 19.28 -14.87 -1.42
N SER A 195 18.58 -15.32 -0.38
CA SER A 195 18.16 -16.71 -0.17
C SER A 195 19.33 -17.75 -0.24
N ALA A 196 20.55 -17.30 -0.06
CA ALA A 196 21.75 -18.15 -0.04
C ALA A 196 22.47 -18.05 1.32
N PRO A 197 21.85 -18.55 2.41
CA PRO A 197 22.48 -18.54 3.72
C PRO A 197 23.75 -19.38 3.72
N GLY A 198 24.81 -18.86 4.33
CA GLY A 198 26.15 -19.48 4.36
C GLY A 198 26.26 -20.69 5.28
N TYR A 199 25.32 -21.64 5.25
CA TYR A 199 25.38 -22.85 6.06
C TYR A 199 26.51 -23.75 5.62
N SER A 200 27.26 -24.28 6.61
CA SER A 200 28.31 -25.28 6.41
C SER A 200 27.74 -26.62 5.90
N ALA A 201 28.60 -27.47 5.34
CA ALA A 201 28.21 -28.84 4.95
C ALA A 201 27.64 -29.65 6.13
N ASP A 202 28.15 -29.42 7.33
CA ASP A 202 27.72 -30.16 8.52
C ASP A 202 26.35 -29.63 9.01
N ASP A 203 26.09 -28.31 8.90
CA ASP A 203 24.75 -27.75 9.15
C ASP A 203 23.72 -28.34 8.20
N LYS A 204 24.01 -28.41 6.91
CA LYS A 204 23.13 -29.00 5.90
C LYS A 204 22.84 -30.48 6.18
N LYS A 205 23.86 -31.26 6.57
CA LYS A 205 23.69 -32.68 7.00
C LYS A 205 22.84 -32.78 8.26
N ARG A 206 23.02 -31.85 9.22
CA ARG A 206 22.20 -31.79 10.44
C ARG A 206 20.75 -31.54 10.11
N PHE A 207 20.45 -30.56 9.25
CA PHE A 207 19.08 -30.26 8.81
C PHE A 207 18.43 -31.45 8.11
N LEU A 208 19.16 -32.07 7.16
CA LEU A 208 18.66 -33.27 6.49
C LEU A 208 18.33 -34.39 7.48
N ARG A 209 19.20 -34.65 8.45
CA ARG A 209 18.96 -35.65 9.51
C ARG A 209 17.70 -35.32 10.31
N GLN A 210 17.53 -34.08 10.74
CA GLN A 210 16.37 -33.64 11.53
C GLN A 210 15.08 -33.79 10.76
N ILE A 211 15.05 -33.38 9.49
CA ILE A 211 13.86 -33.51 8.61
C ILE A 211 13.53 -34.99 8.41
N THR A 212 14.55 -35.82 8.10
CA THR A 212 14.34 -37.26 7.93
C THR A 212 13.82 -37.93 9.20
N GLN A 213 14.29 -37.52 10.37
CA GLN A 213 13.79 -38.03 11.66
C GLN A 213 12.33 -37.65 11.87
N ALA A 214 11.95 -36.40 11.61
CA ALA A 214 10.59 -35.93 11.75
C ALA A 214 9.65 -36.69 10.80
N GLU A 215 9.95 -36.77 9.50
CA GLU A 215 9.17 -37.52 8.52
C GLU A 215 9.02 -39.01 8.88
N THR A 216 10.10 -39.61 9.33
CA THR A 216 10.11 -41.04 9.71
C THR A 216 9.20 -41.27 10.92
N LEU A 217 9.22 -40.36 11.90
CA LEU A 217 8.34 -40.43 13.07
C LEU A 217 6.88 -40.27 12.64
N GLU A 218 6.56 -39.30 11.81
CA GLU A 218 5.21 -39.07 11.32
C GLU A 218 4.68 -40.28 10.55
N ARG A 219 5.47 -40.87 9.64
CA ARG A 219 5.09 -42.09 8.92
C ARG A 219 4.89 -43.27 9.86
N TYR A 220 5.76 -43.43 10.86
CA TYR A 220 5.64 -44.51 11.87
C TYR A 220 4.32 -44.36 12.64
N LEU A 221 4.04 -43.15 13.15
CA LEU A 221 2.82 -42.87 13.88
C LEU A 221 1.57 -43.11 13.00
N HIS A 222 1.58 -42.62 11.75
CA HIS A 222 0.49 -42.86 10.81
C HIS A 222 0.26 -44.35 10.54
N THR A 223 1.31 -45.14 10.45
CA THR A 223 1.17 -46.61 10.22
C THR A 223 0.70 -47.33 11.45
N ARG A 224 1.14 -46.93 12.65
CA ARG A 224 0.85 -47.64 13.91
C ARG A 224 -0.47 -47.23 14.52
N TYR A 225 -0.92 -45.99 14.33
CA TYR A 225 -2.06 -45.36 14.99
C TYR A 225 -3.03 -44.79 13.95
N VAL A 226 -3.40 -45.62 12.96
CA VAL A 226 -4.35 -45.24 11.92
C VAL A 226 -5.69 -44.91 12.55
N GLY A 227 -6.14 -43.66 12.41
CA GLY A 227 -7.46 -43.21 12.85
C GLY A 227 -7.49 -42.48 14.23
N GLN A 228 -6.35 -42.03 14.77
CA GLN A 228 -6.32 -41.11 15.91
C GLN A 228 -5.98 -39.70 15.48
#